data_0777959d533c0fd9015ed7a7e3fd274d
#
_entry.id   0777959d533c0fd9015ed7a7e3fd274d
#
_cell.length_a   1.000
_cell.length_b   1.000
_cell.length_c   1.000
_cell.angle_alpha   90.00
_cell.angle_beta   90.00
_cell.angle_gamma   90.00
#
_symmetry.space_group_name_H-M   'P 1'
#
loop_
_entity.id
_entity.type
_entity.pdbx_description
1 polymer ?
#
loop_
_entity_poly.entity_id
_entity_poly.type
_entity_poly.pdbx_seq_one_letter_code
_entity_poly.pdbx_strand_id
1 'polypeptide(L)'
;MGPLTTILILLVAAEHLYIMLLETLATHSRHTSKTFGISLDELSGHHVSTLLKNQGVYNGLLAGLLIYAVYSQDLLWSRLLLGYVILVALFGAWSSNPQILIKQGGLAIIALLVTFW
;
A
#
# COMPACT_ATOMS: atom_id res chain seq x y z
N MET A 1 12.39 11.48 15.07
CA MET A 1 11.16 11.48 14.24
C MET A 1 10.02 12.12 15.03
N GLY A 2 9.36 13.11 14.46
CA GLY A 2 8.31 13.84 15.16
C GLY A 2 6.98 13.10 15.19
N PRO A 3 6.02 13.54 16.03
CA PRO A 3 4.72 12.88 16.15
C PRO A 3 3.93 12.86 14.84
N LEU A 4 3.92 13.94 14.09
CA LEU A 4 3.20 14.01 12.82
C LEU A 4 3.78 13.03 11.80
N THR A 5 5.09 12.98 11.67
CA THR A 5 5.78 12.03 10.79
C THR A 5 5.43 10.59 11.17
N THR A 6 5.50 10.28 12.46
CA THR A 6 5.16 8.95 12.98
C THR A 6 3.72 8.57 12.63
N ILE A 7 2.77 9.46 12.89
CA ILE A 7 1.35 9.20 12.60
C ILE A 7 1.13 8.96 11.11
N LEU A 8 1.71 9.78 10.25
CA LEU A 8 1.54 9.65 8.80
C LEU A 8 2.12 8.34 8.28
N ILE A 9 3.30 7.94 8.73
CA ILE A 9 3.90 6.66 8.33
C ILE A 9 3.05 5.49 8.80
N LEU A 10 2.54 5.54 10.03
CA LEU A 10 1.65 4.49 10.55
C LEU A 10 0.33 4.42 9.78
N LEU A 11 -0.19 5.56 9.30
CA LEU A 11 -1.38 5.56 8.44
C LEU A 11 -1.09 4.91 7.09
N VAL A 12 0.07 5.15 6.50
CA VAL A 12 0.49 4.45 5.27
C VAL A 12 0.58 2.94 5.53
N ALA A 13 1.15 2.54 6.65
CA ALA A 13 1.22 1.12 7.03
C ALA A 13 -0.19 0.53 7.21
N ALA A 14 -1.09 1.24 7.88
CA ALA A 14 -2.47 0.79 8.06
C ALA A 14 -3.21 0.62 6.74
N GLU A 15 -3.01 1.53 5.79
CA GLU A 15 -3.57 1.44 4.45
C GLU A 15 -3.09 0.16 3.75
N HIS A 16 -1.79 -0.16 3.84
CA HIS A 16 -1.24 -1.36 3.22
C HIS A 16 -1.67 -2.65 3.93
N LEU A 17 -1.89 -2.63 5.24
CA LEU A 17 -2.49 -3.75 5.95
C LEU A 17 -3.94 -3.98 5.49
N TYR A 18 -4.70 -2.91 5.28
CA TYR A 18 -6.06 -3.00 4.75
C TYR A 18 -6.07 -3.60 3.35
N ILE A 19 -5.17 -3.14 2.47
CA ILE A 19 -5.01 -3.72 1.13
C ILE A 19 -4.66 -5.20 1.22
N MET A 20 -3.75 -5.58 2.11
CA MET A 20 -3.41 -6.99 2.36
C MET A 20 -4.65 -7.82 2.69
N LEU A 21 -5.50 -7.33 3.59
CA LEU A 21 -6.72 -8.05 3.98
C LEU A 21 -7.65 -8.25 2.79
N LEU A 22 -7.83 -7.22 1.96
CA LEU A 22 -8.65 -7.33 0.76
C LEU A 22 -8.09 -8.33 -0.23
N GLU A 23 -6.77 -8.31 -0.43
CA GLU A 23 -6.12 -9.13 -1.45
C GLU A 23 -5.93 -10.59 -1.03
N THR A 24 -5.72 -10.85 0.27
CA THR A 24 -5.43 -12.22 0.77
C THR A 24 -6.66 -12.94 1.33
N LEU A 25 -7.41 -12.28 2.22
CA LEU A 25 -8.52 -12.93 2.96
C LEU A 25 -9.87 -12.64 2.32
N ALA A 26 -10.07 -11.46 1.77
CA ALA A 26 -11.30 -11.05 1.12
C ALA A 26 -11.17 -10.96 -0.40
N THR A 27 -10.32 -11.79 -1.00
CA THR A 27 -9.98 -11.77 -2.43
C THR A 27 -11.21 -11.78 -3.33
N HIS A 28 -12.21 -12.60 -3.00
CA HIS A 28 -13.38 -12.80 -3.84
C HIS A 28 -14.59 -11.94 -3.42
N SER A 29 -14.40 -10.96 -2.55
CA SER A 29 -15.49 -10.11 -2.06
C SER A 29 -15.87 -9.05 -3.08
N ARG A 30 -17.13 -8.58 -2.98
CA ARG A 30 -17.61 -7.46 -3.81
C ARG A 30 -16.84 -6.17 -3.51
N HIS A 31 -16.44 -5.97 -2.27
CA HIS A 31 -15.67 -4.80 -1.88
C HIS A 31 -14.30 -4.79 -2.57
N THR A 32 -13.61 -5.94 -2.61
CA THR A 32 -12.34 -6.09 -3.34
C THR A 32 -12.53 -5.83 -4.82
N SER A 33 -13.58 -6.38 -5.42
CA SER A 33 -13.93 -6.15 -6.82
C SER A 33 -14.06 -4.65 -7.11
N LYS A 34 -14.82 -3.93 -6.30
CA LYS A 34 -15.00 -2.49 -6.46
C LYS A 34 -13.71 -1.70 -6.25
N THR A 35 -12.95 -2.06 -5.22
CA THR A 35 -11.73 -1.33 -4.84
C THR A 35 -10.68 -1.38 -5.95
N PHE A 36 -10.49 -2.56 -6.55
CA PHE A 36 -9.45 -2.76 -7.56
C PHE A 36 -9.95 -2.69 -9.00
N GLY A 37 -11.27 -2.57 -9.19
CA GLY A 37 -11.84 -2.53 -10.54
C GLY A 37 -11.71 -3.84 -11.29
N ILE A 38 -11.73 -4.97 -10.58
CA ILE A 38 -11.63 -6.33 -11.15
C ILE A 38 -12.99 -7.00 -10.95
N SER A 39 -13.55 -7.60 -12.02
CA SER A 39 -14.84 -8.28 -11.93
C SER A 39 -14.78 -9.48 -10.98
N LEU A 40 -15.91 -9.83 -10.39
CA LEU A 40 -16.00 -11.02 -9.53
C LEU A 40 -15.65 -12.29 -10.30
N ASP A 41 -16.01 -12.35 -11.57
CA ASP A 41 -15.67 -13.47 -12.44
C ASP A 41 -14.15 -13.61 -12.62
N GLU A 42 -13.45 -12.51 -12.89
CA GLU A 42 -11.99 -12.51 -12.99
C GLU A 42 -11.33 -12.88 -11.66
N LEU A 43 -11.86 -12.37 -10.53
CA LEU A 43 -11.33 -12.69 -9.20
C LEU A 43 -11.48 -14.17 -8.85
N SER A 44 -12.47 -14.87 -9.42
CA SER A 44 -12.65 -16.32 -9.21
C SER A 44 -11.66 -17.16 -10.01
N GLY A 45 -10.99 -16.58 -11.01
CA GLY A 45 -9.98 -17.27 -11.80
C GLY A 45 -8.75 -17.61 -10.99
N HIS A 46 -8.20 -18.83 -11.20
CA HIS A 46 -7.06 -19.31 -10.41
C HIS A 46 -5.85 -18.38 -10.48
N HIS A 47 -5.47 -17.92 -11.67
CA HIS A 47 -4.28 -17.11 -11.84
C HIS A 47 -4.44 -15.71 -11.20
N VAL A 48 -5.55 -15.04 -11.44
CA VAL A 48 -5.81 -13.71 -10.87
C VAL A 48 -5.90 -13.80 -9.35
N SER A 49 -6.62 -14.78 -8.81
CA SER A 49 -6.74 -14.98 -7.38
C SER A 49 -5.38 -15.22 -6.72
N THR A 50 -4.56 -16.09 -7.30
CA THR A 50 -3.22 -16.40 -6.78
C THR A 50 -2.31 -15.19 -6.81
N LEU A 51 -2.28 -14.46 -7.93
CA LEU A 51 -1.45 -13.25 -8.07
C LEU A 51 -1.88 -12.17 -7.08
N LEU A 52 -3.19 -11.99 -6.89
CA LEU A 52 -3.69 -10.99 -5.95
C LEU A 52 -3.33 -11.33 -4.51
N LYS A 53 -3.43 -12.59 -4.12
CA LYS A 53 -3.02 -13.06 -2.79
C LYS A 53 -1.53 -12.84 -2.55
N ASN A 54 -0.69 -13.15 -3.54
CA ASN A 54 0.74 -12.89 -3.46
C ASN A 54 1.02 -11.39 -3.29
N GLN A 55 0.32 -10.56 -4.04
CA GLN A 55 0.43 -9.11 -3.93
C GLN A 55 0.04 -8.64 -2.53
N GLY A 56 -0.98 -9.25 -1.92
CA GLY A 56 -1.38 -8.96 -0.55
C GLY A 56 -0.28 -9.22 0.46
N VAL A 57 0.46 -10.33 0.29
CA VAL A 57 1.61 -10.64 1.15
C VAL A 57 2.70 -9.57 1.04
N TYR A 58 3.02 -9.12 -0.18
CA TYR A 58 3.97 -8.02 -0.37
C TYR A 58 3.50 -6.75 0.34
N ASN A 59 2.22 -6.42 0.25
CA ASN A 59 1.67 -5.24 0.91
C ASN A 59 1.73 -5.35 2.44
N GLY A 60 1.44 -6.52 2.98
CA GLY A 60 1.52 -6.77 4.42
C GLY A 60 2.93 -6.68 4.96
N LEU A 61 3.90 -7.25 4.24
CA LEU A 61 5.31 -7.19 4.63
C LEU A 61 5.85 -5.75 4.53
N LEU A 62 5.43 -5.01 3.51
CA LEU A 62 5.80 -3.59 3.38
C LEU A 62 5.26 -2.79 4.57
N ALA A 63 4.03 -3.03 4.99
CA ALA A 63 3.47 -2.40 6.18
C ALA A 63 4.29 -2.73 7.43
N GLY A 64 4.70 -3.98 7.57
CA GLY A 64 5.57 -4.42 8.66
C GLY A 64 6.91 -3.69 8.68
N LEU A 65 7.51 -3.49 7.51
CA LEU A 65 8.77 -2.74 7.40
C LEU A 65 8.58 -1.26 7.76
N LEU A 66 7.48 -0.64 7.37
CA LEU A 66 7.16 0.73 7.75
C LEU A 66 7.00 0.86 9.27
N ILE A 67 6.29 -0.07 9.90
CA ILE A 67 6.11 -0.11 11.35
C ILE A 67 7.47 -0.27 12.05
N TYR A 68 8.32 -1.16 11.53
CA TYR A 68 9.65 -1.35 12.10
C TYR A 68 10.52 -0.10 11.96
N ALA A 69 10.46 0.58 10.82
CA ALA A 69 11.20 1.82 10.62
C ALA A 69 10.78 2.89 11.64
N VAL A 70 9.49 2.99 11.95
CA VAL A 70 8.98 3.88 12.99
C VAL A 70 9.46 3.44 14.37
N TYR A 71 9.35 2.16 14.68
CA TYR A 71 9.79 1.61 15.97
C TYR A 71 11.27 1.87 16.22
N SER A 72 12.11 1.66 15.21
CA SER A 72 13.56 1.90 15.29
C SER A 72 13.95 3.37 15.12
N GLN A 73 12.99 4.27 14.89
CA GLN A 73 13.24 5.70 14.64
C GLN A 73 14.22 5.93 13.48
N ASP A 74 14.14 5.09 12.46
CA ASP A 74 15.04 5.15 11.31
C ASP A 74 14.43 5.99 10.19
N LEU A 75 14.85 7.24 10.12
CA LEU A 75 14.31 8.20 9.16
C LEU A 75 14.72 7.85 7.72
N LEU A 76 15.93 7.32 7.53
CA LEU A 76 16.40 6.93 6.20
C LEU A 76 15.54 5.80 5.64
N TRP A 77 15.36 4.73 6.41
CA TRP A 77 14.51 3.62 5.97
C TRP A 77 13.06 4.05 5.77
N SER A 78 12.55 4.92 6.63
CA SER A 78 11.20 5.48 6.44
C SER A 78 11.06 6.17 5.10
N ARG A 79 12.02 7.01 4.73
CA ARG A 79 12.03 7.70 3.43
C ARG A 79 12.15 6.75 2.25
N LEU A 80 13.02 5.74 2.35
CA LEU A 80 13.18 4.75 1.30
C LEU A 80 11.90 3.95 1.06
N LEU A 81 11.24 3.51 2.14
CA LEU A 81 10.01 2.75 2.04
C LEU A 81 8.85 3.60 1.51
N LEU A 82 8.73 4.85 1.96
CA LEU A 82 7.73 5.77 1.42
C LEU A 82 7.97 6.05 -0.07
N GLY A 83 9.23 6.25 -0.46
CA GLY A 83 9.61 6.40 -1.86
C GLY A 83 9.25 5.17 -2.68
N TYR A 84 9.46 3.98 -2.13
CA TYR A 84 9.07 2.73 -2.77
C TYR A 84 7.55 2.69 -3.03
N VAL A 85 6.74 3.03 -2.02
CA VAL A 85 5.28 3.09 -2.17
C VAL A 85 4.88 4.04 -3.29
N ILE A 86 5.49 5.22 -3.32
CA ILE A 86 5.18 6.24 -4.33
C ILE A 86 5.53 5.74 -5.74
N LEU A 87 6.71 5.13 -5.91
CA LEU A 87 7.14 4.61 -7.21
C LEU A 87 6.23 3.49 -7.71
N VAL A 88 5.83 2.59 -6.82
CA VAL A 88 4.87 1.52 -7.17
C VAL A 88 3.52 2.12 -7.57
N ALA A 89 3.05 3.13 -6.84
CA ALA A 89 1.79 3.81 -7.16
C ALA A 89 1.87 4.57 -8.50
N LEU A 90 3.02 5.18 -8.81
CA LEU A 90 3.25 5.83 -10.11
C LEU A 90 3.14 4.82 -11.26
N PHE A 91 3.77 3.67 -11.14
CA PHE A 91 3.68 2.63 -12.15
C PHE A 91 2.25 2.11 -12.29
N GLY A 92 1.55 1.91 -11.18
CA GLY A 92 0.16 1.50 -11.20
C GLY A 92 -0.75 2.51 -11.87
N ALA A 93 -0.51 3.79 -11.62
CA ALA A 93 -1.25 4.88 -12.26
C ALA A 93 -1.02 4.91 -13.77
N TRP A 94 0.22 4.70 -14.20
CA TRP A 94 0.57 4.69 -15.61
C TRP A 94 0.04 3.45 -16.34
N SER A 95 0.16 2.27 -15.73
CA SER A 95 -0.16 0.99 -16.37
C SER A 95 -1.64 0.61 -16.28
N SER A 96 -2.39 1.19 -15.34
CA SER A 96 -3.77 0.79 -15.07
C SER A 96 -4.69 2.00 -14.93
N ASN A 97 -4.70 2.68 -13.79
CA ASN A 97 -5.63 3.76 -13.48
C ASN A 97 -4.92 4.91 -12.77
N PRO A 98 -4.96 6.16 -13.34
CA PRO A 98 -4.32 7.32 -12.71
C PRO A 98 -4.76 7.58 -11.27
N GLN A 99 -5.97 7.19 -10.88
CA GLN A 99 -6.46 7.37 -9.52
C GLN A 99 -5.67 6.56 -8.49
N ILE A 100 -4.95 5.50 -8.92
CA ILE A 100 -4.11 4.69 -8.03
C ILE A 100 -3.03 5.56 -7.39
N LEU A 101 -2.47 6.52 -8.10
CA LEU A 101 -1.47 7.43 -7.54
C LEU A 101 -2.02 8.16 -6.31
N ILE A 102 -3.26 8.63 -6.37
CA ILE A 102 -3.89 9.33 -5.25
C ILE A 102 -4.27 8.36 -4.14
N LYS A 103 -4.88 7.23 -4.49
CA LYS A 103 -5.40 6.26 -3.51
C LYS A 103 -4.30 5.53 -2.75
N GLN A 104 -3.22 5.13 -3.43
CA GLN A 104 -2.13 4.39 -2.81
C GLN A 104 -0.92 5.26 -2.49
N GLY A 105 -0.64 6.26 -3.33
CA GLY A 105 0.54 7.10 -3.19
C GLY A 105 0.31 8.42 -2.48
N GLY A 106 -0.93 8.93 -2.43
CA GLY A 106 -1.21 10.27 -1.92
C GLY A 106 -0.75 10.48 -0.47
N LEU A 107 -1.13 9.56 0.41
CA LEU A 107 -0.74 9.62 1.82
C LEU A 107 0.78 9.46 1.99
N ALA A 108 1.40 8.58 1.20
CA ALA A 108 2.84 8.37 1.22
C ALA A 108 3.61 9.62 0.76
N ILE A 109 3.09 10.34 -0.23
CA ILE A 109 3.69 11.61 -0.69
C ILE A 109 3.69 12.62 0.46
N ILE A 110 2.55 12.80 1.13
CA ILE A 110 2.43 13.72 2.26
C ILE A 110 3.39 13.31 3.38
N ALA A 111 3.42 12.02 3.71
CA ALA A 111 4.31 11.49 4.74
C ALA A 111 5.78 11.75 4.41
N LEU A 112 6.18 11.48 3.16
CA LEU A 112 7.56 11.70 2.72
C LEU A 112 7.95 13.18 2.83
N LEU A 113 7.08 14.09 2.37
CA LEU A 113 7.35 15.52 2.45
C LEU A 113 7.53 15.97 3.91
N VAL A 114 6.69 15.49 4.81
CA VAL A 114 6.77 15.85 6.23
C VAL A 114 8.07 15.35 6.89
N THR A 115 8.68 14.28 6.37
CA THR A 115 9.96 13.79 6.92
C THR A 115 11.11 14.78 6.78
N PHE A 116 10.97 15.80 5.95
CA PHE A 116 12.00 16.82 5.70
C PHE A 116 11.82 18.10 6.52
N TRP A 117 10.83 18.16 7.41
CA TRP A 117 10.57 19.30 8.30
C TRP A 117 10.74 19.01 9.77
#